data_fdeb7dbec4dc4b959d7def1e5215b936
#
_entry.id   fdeb7dbec4dc4b959d7def1e5215b936
#
_cell.length_a   1.000
_cell.length_b   1.000
_cell.length_c   1.000
_cell.angle_alpha   90.00
_cell.angle_beta   90.00
_cell.angle_gamma   90.00
#
_symmetry.space_group_name_H-M   'P 1'
#
loop_
_entity.id
_entity.type
_entity.pdbx_description
1 polymer ?
#
loop_
_entity_poly.entity_id
_entity_poly.type
_entity_poly.pdbx_seq_one_letter_code
_entity_poly.pdbx_strand_id
1 'polypeptide(L)'
;MLKRVLVRWRPEIEAAARHARVSEALIAAVVMVESGGNPRAVSPAGAQGLGQLMPGTARRYGVKNSFNPAQNLKGAAAYLSDLLKLYRNDLVLVLAAYNAGEGAVAKYKGVPPFRETRNYVPKVLSAFNLAGSFCAVPPRAARRKCQFRREIR
;
A
#
# COMPACT_ATOMS: atom_id res chain seq x y z
N MET A 1 -4.63 11.04 -11.13
CA MET A 1 -5.01 9.70 -10.62
C MET A 1 -4.98 9.65 -9.10
N LEU A 2 -3.87 9.99 -8.45
CA LEU A 2 -3.75 9.96 -6.97
C LEU A 2 -4.82 10.80 -6.26
N LYS A 3 -5.09 12.00 -6.73
CA LYS A 3 -6.13 12.87 -6.17
C LYS A 3 -7.51 12.17 -6.16
N ARG A 4 -7.86 11.44 -7.21
CA ARG A 4 -9.12 10.68 -7.27
C ARG A 4 -9.16 9.58 -6.21
N VAL A 5 -8.06 8.89 -5.99
CA VAL A 5 -7.92 7.86 -4.94
C VAL A 5 -8.16 8.50 -3.57
N LEU A 6 -7.50 9.62 -3.30
CA LEU A 6 -7.63 10.34 -2.03
C LEU A 6 -9.05 10.83 -1.78
N VAL A 7 -9.69 11.42 -2.78
CA VAL A 7 -11.06 11.93 -2.64
C VAL A 7 -12.04 10.78 -2.38
N ARG A 8 -11.93 9.71 -3.16
CA ARG A 8 -12.90 8.61 -3.09
C ARG A 8 -12.73 7.72 -1.87
N TRP A 9 -11.49 7.42 -1.49
CA TRP A 9 -11.20 6.39 -0.48
C TRP A 9 -10.62 6.93 0.82
N ARG A 10 -10.72 8.24 1.02
CA ARG A 10 -10.17 8.90 2.21
C ARG A 10 -10.62 8.25 3.53
N PRO A 11 -11.91 8.00 3.76
CA PRO A 11 -12.34 7.41 5.04
C PRO A 11 -11.72 6.03 5.29
N GLU A 12 -11.68 5.18 4.26
CA GLU A 12 -11.13 3.83 4.34
C GLU A 12 -9.62 3.84 4.53
N ILE A 13 -8.92 4.76 3.84
CA ILE A 13 -7.47 4.95 3.98
C ILE A 13 -7.14 5.42 5.40
N GLU A 14 -7.85 6.42 5.92
CA GLU A 14 -7.62 6.94 7.26
C GLU A 14 -7.89 5.89 8.34
N ALA A 15 -8.95 5.09 8.19
CA ALA A 15 -9.28 4.02 9.13
C ALA A 15 -8.21 2.91 9.12
N ALA A 16 -7.76 2.48 7.96
CA ALA A 16 -6.70 1.49 7.82
C ALA A 16 -5.36 1.98 8.40
N ALA A 17 -5.02 3.23 8.14
CA ALA A 17 -3.82 3.88 8.66
C ALA A 17 -3.79 3.92 10.20
N ARG A 18 -4.91 4.29 10.81
CA ARG A 18 -5.04 4.29 12.29
C ARG A 18 -4.89 2.89 12.87
N HIS A 19 -5.52 1.91 12.24
CA HIS A 19 -5.50 0.52 12.69
C HIS A 19 -4.09 -0.08 12.69
N ALA A 20 -3.36 0.13 11.60
CA ALA A 20 -2.05 -0.49 11.40
C ALA A 20 -0.87 0.40 11.76
N ARG A 21 -1.10 1.67 12.08
CA ARG A 21 -0.05 2.69 12.32
C ARG A 21 0.90 2.82 11.13
N VAL A 22 0.32 2.94 9.95
CA VAL A 22 1.00 3.17 8.67
C VAL A 22 0.53 4.51 8.12
N SER A 23 1.41 5.23 7.44
CA SER A 23 1.06 6.53 6.84
C SER A 23 -0.09 6.39 5.86
N GLU A 24 -1.07 7.27 5.94
CA GLU A 24 -2.16 7.42 4.99
C GLU A 24 -1.63 7.66 3.57
N ALA A 25 -0.54 8.42 3.46
CA ALA A 25 0.12 8.69 2.18
C ALA A 25 0.70 7.42 1.54
N LEU A 26 1.27 6.51 2.35
CA LEU A 26 1.78 5.24 1.84
C LEU A 26 0.65 4.33 1.36
N ILE A 27 -0.44 4.23 2.10
CA ILE A 27 -1.60 3.44 1.69
C ILE A 27 -2.18 3.98 0.38
N ALA A 28 -2.35 5.30 0.28
CA ALA A 28 -2.84 5.94 -0.94
C ALA A 28 -1.93 5.68 -2.15
N ALA A 29 -0.62 5.73 -1.95
CA ALA A 29 0.37 5.44 -2.99
C ALA A 29 0.27 3.99 -3.48
N VAL A 30 0.16 3.03 -2.56
CA VAL A 30 -0.01 1.61 -2.89
C VAL A 30 -1.31 1.41 -3.67
N VAL A 31 -2.42 1.95 -3.21
CA VAL A 31 -3.72 1.85 -3.90
C VAL A 31 -3.64 2.40 -5.33
N MET A 32 -3.01 3.56 -5.49
CA MET A 32 -2.87 4.16 -6.82
C MET A 32 -2.11 3.25 -7.78
N VAL A 33 -0.98 2.71 -7.35
CA VAL A 33 -0.13 1.88 -8.20
C VAL A 33 -0.75 0.50 -8.43
N GLU A 34 -1.35 -0.09 -7.41
CA GLU A 34 -1.92 -1.44 -7.47
C GLU A 34 -3.20 -1.52 -8.31
N SER A 35 -4.15 -0.66 -8.04
CA SER A 35 -5.50 -0.76 -8.62
C SER A 35 -5.99 0.50 -9.31
N GLY A 36 -5.27 1.61 -9.19
CA GLY A 36 -5.77 2.91 -9.63
C GLY A 36 -7.04 3.36 -8.87
N GLY A 37 -7.32 2.76 -7.73
CA GLY A 37 -8.53 3.02 -6.95
C GLY A 37 -9.76 2.20 -7.39
N ASN A 38 -9.57 1.16 -8.20
CA ASN A 38 -10.65 0.26 -8.59
C ASN A 38 -10.81 -0.86 -7.56
N PRO A 39 -11.92 -0.89 -6.78
CA PRO A 39 -12.12 -1.90 -5.75
C PRO A 39 -12.40 -3.30 -6.31
N ARG A 40 -12.72 -3.41 -7.59
CA ARG A 40 -12.98 -4.68 -8.28
C ARG A 40 -11.81 -5.17 -9.12
N ALA A 41 -10.64 -4.53 -9.01
CA ALA A 41 -9.47 -4.91 -9.80
C ALA A 41 -9.04 -6.35 -9.48
N VAL A 42 -8.73 -7.11 -10.54
CA VAL A 42 -8.16 -8.46 -10.46
C VAL A 42 -6.96 -8.51 -11.40
N SER A 43 -5.79 -8.87 -10.88
CA SER A 43 -4.60 -9.04 -11.71
C SER A 43 -4.60 -10.41 -12.41
N PRO A 44 -3.77 -10.60 -13.45
CA PRO A 44 -3.61 -11.92 -14.09
C PRO A 44 -3.19 -13.03 -13.11
N ALA A 45 -2.43 -12.69 -12.07
CA ALA A 45 -2.00 -13.64 -11.04
C ALA A 45 -3.06 -13.89 -9.95
N GLY A 46 -4.18 -13.14 -9.96
CA GLY A 46 -5.27 -13.32 -9.02
C GLY A 46 -5.24 -12.39 -7.80
N ALA A 47 -4.40 -11.36 -7.81
CA ALA A 47 -4.46 -10.31 -6.79
C ALA A 47 -5.77 -9.51 -6.91
N GLN A 48 -6.36 -9.12 -5.78
CA GLN A 48 -7.73 -8.59 -5.75
C GLN A 48 -7.84 -7.29 -4.98
N GLY A 49 -8.69 -6.40 -5.49
CA GLY A 49 -9.17 -5.22 -4.81
C GLY A 49 -8.20 -4.05 -4.79
N LEU A 50 -8.48 -3.08 -3.92
CA LEU A 50 -7.75 -1.81 -3.87
C LEU A 50 -6.24 -1.96 -3.66
N GLY A 51 -5.84 -2.80 -2.71
CA GLY A 51 -4.44 -3.07 -2.40
C GLY A 51 -3.85 -4.27 -3.14
N GLN A 52 -4.61 -4.88 -4.03
CA GLN A 52 -4.19 -6.05 -4.80
C GLN A 52 -3.62 -7.17 -3.92
N LEU A 53 -4.44 -7.64 -2.99
CA LEU A 53 -4.06 -8.74 -2.11
C LEU A 53 -4.20 -10.09 -2.83
N MET A 54 -3.16 -10.90 -2.76
CA MET A 54 -3.24 -12.30 -3.15
C MET A 54 -4.15 -13.04 -2.16
N PRO A 55 -4.91 -14.07 -2.60
CA PRO A 55 -5.83 -14.80 -1.73
C PRO A 55 -5.20 -15.33 -0.45
N GLY A 56 -3.96 -15.83 -0.52
CA GLY A 56 -3.23 -16.29 0.67
C GLY A 56 -2.93 -15.17 1.68
N THR A 57 -2.53 -14.00 1.19
CA THR A 57 -2.30 -12.82 2.02
C THR A 57 -3.61 -12.31 2.63
N ALA A 58 -4.69 -12.27 1.85
CA ALA A 58 -6.01 -11.90 2.35
C ALA A 58 -6.45 -12.79 3.52
N ARG A 59 -6.30 -14.12 3.37
CA ARG A 59 -6.60 -15.07 4.45
C ARG A 59 -5.75 -14.84 5.70
N ARG A 60 -4.46 -14.62 5.52
CA ARG A 60 -3.51 -14.36 6.62
C ARG A 60 -3.91 -13.16 7.47
N TYR A 61 -4.49 -12.13 6.86
CA TYR A 61 -4.93 -10.92 7.54
C TYR A 61 -6.43 -10.84 7.82
N GLY A 62 -7.15 -11.96 7.68
CA GLY A 62 -8.57 -12.04 8.02
C GLY A 62 -9.50 -11.28 7.08
N VAL A 63 -9.06 -11.02 5.86
CA VAL A 63 -9.87 -10.37 4.82
C VAL A 63 -10.80 -11.41 4.21
N LYS A 64 -12.10 -11.30 4.52
CA LYS A 64 -13.12 -12.23 4.02
C LYS A 64 -13.56 -11.91 2.60
N ASN A 65 -13.64 -10.61 2.27
CA ASN A 65 -13.99 -10.14 0.95
C ASN A 65 -13.00 -9.08 0.49
N SER A 66 -12.08 -9.48 -0.39
CA SER A 66 -11.03 -8.60 -0.91
C SER A 66 -11.56 -7.48 -1.81
N PHE A 67 -12.80 -7.56 -2.27
CA PHE A 67 -13.47 -6.50 -3.03
C PHE A 67 -14.18 -5.48 -2.15
N ASN A 68 -14.30 -5.74 -0.85
CA ASN A 68 -14.77 -4.75 0.10
C ASN A 68 -13.62 -3.77 0.41
N PRO A 69 -13.78 -2.47 0.14
CA PRO A 69 -12.70 -1.50 0.28
C PRO A 69 -12.12 -1.42 1.70
N ALA A 70 -12.99 -1.36 2.70
CA ALA A 70 -12.56 -1.27 4.10
C ALA A 70 -11.77 -2.50 4.54
N GLN A 71 -12.25 -3.70 4.21
CA GLN A 71 -11.57 -4.95 4.54
C GLN A 71 -10.23 -5.08 3.80
N ASN A 72 -10.22 -4.77 2.52
CA ASN A 72 -9.01 -4.85 1.70
C ASN A 72 -7.92 -3.92 2.24
N LEU A 73 -8.23 -2.66 2.47
CA LEU A 73 -7.25 -1.67 2.95
C LEU A 73 -6.77 -1.97 4.38
N LYS A 74 -7.64 -2.49 5.23
CA LYS A 74 -7.24 -2.93 6.57
C LYS A 74 -6.22 -4.06 6.50
N GLY A 75 -6.44 -5.04 5.65
CA GLY A 75 -5.50 -6.15 5.40
C GLY A 75 -4.20 -5.67 4.77
N ALA A 76 -4.27 -4.82 3.76
CA ALA A 76 -3.11 -4.26 3.08
C ALA A 76 -2.24 -3.44 4.05
N ALA A 77 -2.85 -2.60 4.88
CA ALA A 77 -2.13 -1.80 5.87
C ALA A 77 -1.47 -2.67 6.96
N ALA A 78 -2.16 -3.72 7.40
CA ALA A 78 -1.59 -4.68 8.35
C ALA A 78 -0.38 -5.42 7.75
N TYR A 79 -0.45 -5.81 6.50
CA TYR A 79 0.67 -6.42 5.78
C TYR A 79 1.84 -5.45 5.66
N LEU A 80 1.59 -4.21 5.23
CA LEU A 80 2.63 -3.17 5.19
C LEU A 80 3.28 -2.95 6.55
N SER A 81 2.49 -2.94 7.62
CA SER A 81 3.00 -2.79 8.99
C SER A 81 3.95 -3.93 9.37
N ASP A 82 3.59 -5.18 9.07
CA ASP A 82 4.45 -6.33 9.34
C ASP A 82 5.74 -6.29 8.53
N LEU A 83 5.66 -5.89 7.25
CA LEU A 83 6.84 -5.74 6.41
C LEU A 83 7.77 -4.61 6.90
N LEU A 84 7.20 -3.49 7.37
CA LEU A 84 7.99 -2.41 7.97
C LEU A 84 8.75 -2.86 9.22
N LYS A 85 8.16 -3.74 10.03
CA LYS A 85 8.86 -4.37 11.16
C LYS A 85 9.96 -5.32 10.69
N LEU A 86 9.62 -6.19 9.75
CA LEU A 86 10.54 -7.22 9.23
C LEU A 86 11.81 -6.61 8.64
N TYR A 87 11.67 -5.54 7.88
CA TYR A 87 12.78 -4.87 7.18
C TYR A 87 13.26 -3.60 7.89
N ARG A 88 12.89 -3.39 9.15
CA ARG A 88 13.36 -2.25 9.97
C ARG A 88 13.15 -0.89 9.28
N ASN A 89 11.96 -0.69 8.73
CA ASN A 89 11.53 0.52 8.01
C ASN A 89 12.30 0.80 6.70
N ASP A 90 13.01 -0.17 6.14
CA ASP A 90 13.58 -0.06 4.79
C ASP A 90 12.45 -0.15 3.76
N LEU A 91 11.98 1.01 3.30
CA LEU A 91 10.81 1.10 2.45
C LEU A 91 11.01 0.44 1.08
N VAL A 92 12.22 0.44 0.54
CA VAL A 92 12.54 -0.25 -0.72
C VAL A 92 12.29 -1.75 -0.58
N LEU A 93 12.77 -2.37 0.50
CA LEU A 93 12.56 -3.80 0.77
C LEU A 93 11.09 -4.10 1.11
N VAL A 94 10.43 -3.23 1.85
CA VAL A 94 8.99 -3.35 2.16
C VAL A 94 8.16 -3.41 0.89
N LEU A 95 8.40 -2.50 -0.04
CA LEU A 95 7.66 -2.44 -1.30
C LEU A 95 8.00 -3.58 -2.24
N ALA A 96 9.28 -3.98 -2.28
CA ALA A 96 9.69 -5.17 -3.03
C ALA A 96 8.97 -6.43 -2.52
N ALA A 97 8.89 -6.61 -1.20
CA ALA A 97 8.21 -7.74 -0.58
C ALA A 97 6.69 -7.68 -0.76
N TYR A 98 6.10 -6.49 -0.69
CA TYR A 98 4.66 -6.32 -0.94
C TYR A 98 4.28 -6.80 -2.35
N ASN A 99 5.12 -6.49 -3.34
CA ASN A 99 4.90 -6.89 -4.73
C ASN A 99 5.31 -8.34 -5.02
N ALA A 100 6.50 -8.76 -4.59
CA ALA A 100 7.11 -10.04 -4.97
C ALA A 100 7.00 -11.13 -3.88
N GLY A 101 6.59 -10.76 -2.67
CA GLY A 101 6.58 -11.65 -1.51
C GLY A 101 7.88 -11.65 -0.72
N GLU A 102 7.78 -11.92 0.57
CA GLU A 102 8.93 -11.97 1.49
C GLU A 102 9.91 -13.09 1.09
N GLY A 103 9.40 -14.21 0.60
CA GLY A 103 10.23 -15.33 0.15
C GLY A 103 11.19 -14.95 -0.98
N ALA A 104 10.73 -14.17 -1.94
CA ALA A 104 11.58 -13.69 -3.03
C ALA A 104 12.65 -12.72 -2.53
N VAL A 105 12.30 -11.79 -1.65
CA VAL A 105 13.27 -10.87 -1.04
C VAL A 105 14.32 -11.61 -0.23
N ALA A 106 13.93 -12.63 0.52
CA ALA A 106 14.85 -13.48 1.27
C ALA A 106 15.79 -14.26 0.34
N LYS A 107 15.23 -14.87 -0.72
CA LYS A 107 16.00 -15.64 -1.71
C LYS A 107 17.09 -14.80 -2.38
N TYR A 108 16.75 -13.60 -2.81
CA TYR A 108 17.66 -12.71 -3.51
C TYR A 108 18.41 -11.74 -2.59
N LYS A 109 18.18 -11.79 -1.29
CA LYS A 109 18.81 -10.93 -0.27
C LYS A 109 18.69 -9.43 -0.62
N GLY A 110 17.53 -9.04 -1.14
CA GLY A 110 17.25 -7.68 -1.59
C GLY A 110 16.11 -7.65 -2.58
N VAL A 111 16.05 -6.58 -3.36
CA VAL A 111 15.03 -6.46 -4.42
C VAL A 111 15.24 -7.58 -5.44
N PRO A 112 14.23 -8.46 -5.65
CA PRO A 112 14.36 -9.52 -6.65
C PRO A 112 14.58 -8.94 -8.06
N PRO A 113 15.30 -9.65 -8.95
CA PRO A 113 15.58 -9.16 -10.29
C PRO A 113 14.40 -9.31 -11.25
N PHE A 114 13.19 -9.19 -10.73
CA PHE A 114 11.96 -9.24 -11.52
C PHE A 114 11.67 -7.86 -12.11
N ARG A 115 11.43 -7.80 -13.41
CA ARG A 115 11.11 -6.55 -14.10
C ARG A 115 9.94 -5.82 -13.46
N GLU A 116 8.88 -6.55 -13.11
CA GLU A 116 7.71 -5.99 -12.43
C GLU A 116 8.10 -5.31 -11.11
N THR A 117 8.85 -6.00 -10.24
CA THR A 117 9.21 -5.48 -8.92
C THR A 117 10.17 -4.29 -9.03
N ARG A 118 11.13 -4.35 -9.95
CA ARG A 118 12.06 -3.23 -10.21
C ARG A 118 11.35 -1.97 -10.69
N ASN A 119 10.25 -2.12 -11.42
CA ASN A 119 9.41 -1.00 -11.85
C ASN A 119 8.44 -0.55 -10.76
N TYR A 120 7.94 -1.47 -9.96
CA TYR A 120 6.97 -1.22 -8.91
C TYR A 120 7.52 -0.32 -7.80
N VAL A 121 8.69 -0.66 -7.27
CA VAL A 121 9.29 0.05 -6.13
C VAL A 121 9.44 1.56 -6.38
N PRO A 122 10.07 2.03 -7.46
CA PRO A 122 10.18 3.46 -7.71
C PRO A 122 8.83 4.15 -8.00
N LYS A 123 7.87 3.44 -8.60
CA LYS A 123 6.53 3.98 -8.82
C LYS A 123 5.82 4.29 -7.51
N VAL A 124 5.85 3.37 -6.54
CA VAL A 124 5.22 3.59 -5.24
C VAL A 124 5.97 4.66 -4.45
N LEU A 125 7.30 4.70 -4.49
CA LEU A 125 8.08 5.75 -3.84
C LEU A 125 7.72 7.14 -4.37
N SER A 126 7.62 7.29 -5.69
CA SER A 126 7.19 8.55 -6.32
C SER A 126 5.76 8.93 -5.91
N ALA A 127 4.86 7.95 -5.90
CA ALA A 127 3.47 8.16 -5.49
C ALA A 127 3.38 8.53 -4.00
N PHE A 128 4.21 7.93 -3.16
CA PHE A 128 4.29 8.25 -1.73
C PHE A 128 4.73 9.71 -1.51
N ASN A 129 5.76 10.15 -2.21
CA ASN A 129 6.21 11.54 -2.17
C ASN A 129 5.11 12.51 -2.63
N LEU A 130 4.44 12.17 -3.73
CA LEU A 130 3.32 12.97 -4.24
C LEU A 130 2.14 13.00 -3.25
N ALA A 131 1.79 11.86 -2.66
CA ALA A 131 0.74 11.79 -1.64
C ALA A 131 1.08 12.63 -0.41
N GLY A 132 2.35 12.68 -0.02
CA GLY A 132 2.83 13.52 1.07
C GLY A 132 2.58 15.01 0.85
N SER A 133 2.53 15.47 -0.40
CA SER A 133 2.20 16.87 -0.72
C SER A 133 0.76 17.25 -0.38
N PHE A 134 -0.13 16.28 -0.24
CA PHE A 134 -1.53 16.49 0.18
C PHE A 134 -1.71 16.45 1.69
N CYS A 135 -0.67 16.12 2.45
CA CYS A 135 -0.70 16.16 3.91
C CYS A 135 -0.54 17.60 4.39
N ALA A 136 -1.20 17.96 5.50
CA ALA A 136 -1.01 19.27 6.14
C ALA A 136 0.47 19.47 6.55
N VAL A 137 1.10 18.39 7.04
CA VAL A 137 2.54 18.30 7.25
C VAL A 137 3.04 17.06 6.52
N PRO A 138 3.97 17.18 5.55
CA PRO A 138 4.46 16.02 4.80
C PRO A 138 5.08 14.97 5.72
N PRO A 139 4.73 13.69 5.57
CA PRO A 139 5.33 12.64 6.38
C PRO A 139 6.78 12.42 5.96
N ARG A 140 7.66 12.35 6.94
CA ARG A 140 9.10 12.07 6.71
C ARG A 140 9.38 10.56 6.69
N ALA A 141 8.43 9.73 7.10
CA ALA A 141 8.60 8.28 7.22
C ALA A 141 7.27 7.55 6.99
N ALA A 142 7.38 6.28 6.60
CA ALA A 142 6.25 5.42 6.24
C ALA A 142 5.22 5.21 7.37
N ARG A 143 5.63 5.38 8.63
CA ARG A 143 4.75 5.28 9.79
C ARG A 143 4.25 6.63 10.31
N ARG A 144 4.70 7.73 9.73
CA ARG A 144 4.26 9.05 10.16
C ARG A 144 2.85 9.34 9.66
N LYS A 145 2.04 9.82 10.60
CA LYS A 145 0.67 10.24 10.32
C LYS A 145 0.66 11.33 9.27
N CYS A 146 -0.18 11.15 8.27
CA CYS A 146 -0.48 12.15 7.25
C CYS A 146 -1.93 12.62 7.45
N GLN A 147 -2.08 13.81 7.95
CA GLN A 147 -3.39 14.42 7.99
C GLN A 147 -3.62 15.12 6.66
N PHE A 148 -4.48 14.54 5.81
CA PHE A 148 -4.83 15.13 4.53
C PHE A 148 -5.53 16.48 4.73
N ARG A 149 -5.19 17.44 3.86
CA ARG A 149 -5.84 18.75 3.85
C ARG A 149 -7.33 18.59 3.57
N ARG A 150 -8.14 19.44 4.20
CA ARG A 150 -9.60 19.44 4.01
C ARG A 150 -10.02 19.77 2.57
N GLU A 151 -9.17 20.48 1.85
CA GLU A 151 -9.45 21.04 0.51
C GLU A 151 -9.12 20.11 -0.67
N ILE A 152 -8.80 18.85 -0.42
CA ILE A 152 -8.59 17.87 -1.50
C ILE A 152 -9.97 17.53 -2.06
N ARG A 153 -10.30 18.18 -3.16
CA ARG A 153 -11.56 17.97 -3.90
C ARG A 153 -11.29 17.34 -5.25
#